data_ee5a84b84668393d799483cd53aab718
#
_entry.id   ee5a84b84668393d799483cd53aab718
#
_cell.length_a   1.000
_cell.length_b   1.000
_cell.length_c   1.000
_cell.angle_alpha   90.00
_cell.angle_beta   90.00
_cell.angle_gamma   90.00
#
_symmetry.space_group_name_H-M   'P 1'
#
loop_
_entity.id
_entity.type
_entity.pdbx_description
1 polymer ?
#
loop_
_entity_poly.entity_id
_entity_poly.type
_entity_poly.pdbx_seq_one_letter_code
_entity_poly.pdbx_strand_id
1 'polypeptide(L)'
;LAVAYIFSGHFLRRVTRYGTWIAKNSRALIVGCQVAGIAIASIPVATLLANLVPWWRTGAPALTLAGLSLAIIAAITALALAPMWRGWRFGPIAIVAGITAVVLAVDIATGATMQISALMGVQPMVGGRFYGFNNQAFALLATSTLLLAGALANGLVARGRRKLAALVVVVVGAATTLLDGSPTLGADFGGPPALVPAFALLALWAAGVKLNVKKVLGVLAFGVVVVSSFALFDWLRPEDQRTHLGRLIDTILDGGLLNVIGRKLGANLNTFTNPLSLVAITAILLLVIVMGRPVRLAAKDTNALAPYHWLTNGVPLKQIATDTPMFLPTTYAVYVALLLGTLVNDSGVVVAAIGLSMLVP
;
A
#
# COMPACT_ATOMS: atom_id res chain seq x y z
N LEU A 1 -10.32 19.13 7.03
CA LEU A 1 -10.03 19.42 5.62
C LEU A 1 -11.05 18.74 4.69
N ALA A 2 -11.29 17.42 4.77
CA ALA A 2 -12.25 16.70 3.92
C ALA A 2 -13.69 17.23 4.08
N VAL A 3 -14.17 17.47 5.29
CA VAL A 3 -15.49 18.08 5.58
C VAL A 3 -15.55 19.50 5.04
N ALA A 4 -14.52 20.31 5.24
CA ALA A 4 -14.42 21.65 4.66
C ALA A 4 -14.44 21.60 3.13
N TYR A 5 -13.89 20.56 2.51
CA TYR A 5 -13.85 20.36 1.07
C TYR A 5 -15.21 19.91 0.50
N ILE A 6 -15.95 19.01 1.19
CA ILE A 6 -17.32 18.61 0.79
C ILE A 6 -18.26 19.81 0.81
N PHE A 7 -18.21 20.58 1.88
CA PHE A 7 -19.02 21.79 2.02
C PHE A 7 -18.51 22.92 1.13
N SER A 8 -17.20 22.99 0.84
CA SER A 8 -16.63 23.99 -0.03
C SER A 8 -17.12 23.88 -1.48
N GLY A 9 -17.32 22.69 -2.01
CA GLY A 9 -17.82 22.51 -3.40
C GLY A 9 -19.21 23.09 -3.62
N HIS A 10 -20.06 23.19 -2.59
CA HIS A 10 -21.40 23.79 -2.67
C HIS A 10 -21.50 25.11 -1.90
N PHE A 11 -20.83 25.26 -0.79
CA PHE A 11 -20.89 26.41 0.10
C PHE A 11 -19.95 27.52 -0.33
N LEU A 12 -18.74 27.19 -0.83
CA LEU A 12 -17.73 28.16 -1.27
C LEU A 12 -18.06 28.80 -2.62
N ARG A 13 -18.96 28.24 -3.44
CA ARG A 13 -19.53 28.96 -4.59
C ARG A 13 -20.35 30.19 -4.16
N ARG A 14 -20.86 30.20 -2.93
CA ARG A 14 -21.64 31.33 -2.39
C ARG A 14 -20.80 32.33 -1.59
N VAL A 15 -19.56 31.96 -1.21
CA VAL A 15 -18.69 32.85 -0.42
C VAL A 15 -17.49 33.25 -1.25
N THR A 16 -17.68 34.29 -2.06
CA THR A 16 -16.65 34.90 -2.94
C THR A 16 -15.29 35.12 -2.27
N ARG A 17 -15.26 35.38 -0.96
CA ARG A 17 -14.07 35.63 -0.17
C ARG A 17 -13.15 34.39 -0.06
N TYR A 18 -13.69 33.18 0.09
CA TYR A 18 -12.89 31.94 0.18
C TYR A 18 -12.43 31.43 -1.19
N GLY A 19 -13.25 31.61 -2.23
CA GLY A 19 -12.87 31.26 -3.60
C GLY A 19 -11.67 32.06 -4.09
N THR A 20 -11.63 33.36 -3.81
CA THR A 20 -10.51 34.24 -4.15
C THR A 20 -9.26 33.91 -3.31
N TRP A 21 -9.42 33.57 -2.03
CA TRP A 21 -8.31 33.15 -1.18
C TRP A 21 -7.68 31.83 -1.65
N ILE A 22 -8.50 30.80 -1.96
CA ILE A 22 -8.05 29.52 -2.51
C ILE A 22 -7.33 29.72 -3.85
N ALA A 23 -7.89 30.53 -4.74
CA ALA A 23 -7.27 30.83 -6.03
C ALA A 23 -5.91 31.51 -5.85
N LYS A 24 -5.83 32.49 -4.94
CA LYS A 24 -4.59 33.21 -4.62
C LYS A 24 -3.53 32.31 -3.97
N ASN A 25 -3.94 31.32 -3.17
CA ASN A 25 -3.04 30.45 -2.42
C ASN A 25 -2.98 29.02 -2.98
N SER A 26 -3.51 28.78 -4.16
CA SER A 26 -3.63 27.42 -4.74
C SER A 26 -2.29 26.67 -4.77
N ARG A 27 -1.22 27.33 -5.17
CA ARG A 27 0.12 26.73 -5.22
C ARG A 27 0.62 26.33 -3.83
N ALA A 28 0.45 27.21 -2.82
CA ALA A 28 0.85 26.90 -1.44
C ALA A 28 0.01 25.75 -0.86
N LEU A 29 -1.28 25.70 -1.17
CA LEU A 29 -2.18 24.62 -0.76
C LEU A 29 -1.78 23.29 -1.39
N ILE A 30 -1.48 23.25 -2.69
CA ILE A 30 -1.02 22.05 -3.38
C ILE A 30 0.29 21.54 -2.77
N VAL A 31 1.28 22.43 -2.58
CA VAL A 31 2.55 22.06 -1.94
C VAL A 31 2.31 21.57 -0.52
N GLY A 32 1.47 22.24 0.25
CA GLY A 32 1.10 21.82 1.60
C GLY A 32 0.44 20.43 1.63
N CYS A 33 -0.47 20.14 0.69
CA CYS A 33 -1.07 18.82 0.54
C CYS A 33 -0.04 17.75 0.15
N GLN A 34 0.89 18.08 -0.76
CA GLN A 34 1.99 17.18 -1.12
C GLN A 34 2.89 16.85 0.08
N VAL A 35 3.33 17.88 0.80
CA VAL A 35 4.16 17.69 2.00
C VAL A 35 3.43 16.85 3.03
N ALA A 36 2.16 17.17 3.31
CA ALA A 36 1.35 16.42 4.27
C ALA A 36 1.14 14.96 3.84
N GLY A 37 0.83 14.72 2.56
CA GLY A 37 0.64 13.37 2.04
C GLY A 37 1.91 12.52 2.16
N ILE A 38 3.06 13.06 1.74
CA ILE A 38 4.35 12.38 1.84
C ILE A 38 4.73 12.12 3.30
N ALA A 39 4.49 13.09 4.18
CA ALA A 39 4.74 12.93 5.62
C ALA A 39 3.86 11.82 6.21
N ILE A 40 2.58 11.78 5.87
CA ILE A 40 1.65 10.72 6.31
C ILE A 40 2.11 9.34 5.80
N ALA A 41 2.47 9.24 4.52
CA ALA A 41 2.97 7.98 3.95
C ALA A 41 4.30 7.51 4.56
N SER A 42 5.07 8.44 5.14
CA SER A 42 6.34 8.14 5.80
C SER A 42 6.17 7.69 7.26
N ILE A 43 5.00 7.90 7.89
CA ILE A 43 4.76 7.54 9.30
C ILE A 43 5.08 6.06 9.58
N PRO A 44 4.58 5.09 8.81
CA PRO A 44 4.82 3.68 9.11
C PRO A 44 6.30 3.33 9.16
N VAL A 45 7.06 3.70 8.12
CA VAL A 45 8.49 3.38 8.06
C VAL A 45 9.30 4.16 9.09
N ALA A 46 8.89 5.38 9.44
CA ALA A 46 9.55 6.16 10.47
C ALA A 46 9.40 5.52 11.86
N THR A 47 8.23 4.94 12.16
CA THR A 47 8.02 4.24 13.44
C THR A 47 8.82 2.93 13.55
N LEU A 48 9.07 2.25 12.42
CA LEU A 48 9.96 1.09 12.38
C LEU A 48 11.43 1.52 12.59
N LEU A 49 11.88 2.54 11.86
CA LEU A 49 13.25 3.06 11.99
C LEU A 49 13.54 3.67 13.37
N ALA A 50 12.51 4.22 14.03
CA ALA A 50 12.67 4.73 15.40
C ALA A 50 13.08 3.63 16.38
N ASN A 51 12.76 2.36 16.11
CA ASN A 51 13.16 1.21 16.93
C ASN A 51 14.65 0.88 16.86
N LEU A 52 15.41 1.46 15.95
CA LEU A 52 16.87 1.38 15.96
C LEU A 52 17.49 2.10 17.18
N VAL A 53 16.75 2.99 17.82
CA VAL A 53 17.15 3.69 19.03
C VAL A 53 16.32 3.16 20.20
N PRO A 54 16.91 2.79 21.33
CA PRO A 54 16.20 2.27 22.51
C PRO A 54 15.42 3.40 23.23
N TRP A 55 14.46 4.02 22.54
CA TRP A 55 13.64 5.13 23.02
C TRP A 55 12.90 4.79 24.33
N TRP A 56 12.55 3.51 24.54
CA TRP A 56 11.84 3.03 25.75
C TRP A 56 12.70 3.06 27.02
N ARG A 57 14.05 3.25 26.89
CA ARG A 57 14.99 3.37 28.02
C ARG A 57 15.26 4.81 28.44
N THR A 58 14.67 5.78 27.77
CA THR A 58 14.87 7.21 28.07
C THR A 58 13.99 7.66 29.20
N GLY A 59 14.32 8.81 29.84
CA GLY A 59 13.51 9.40 30.90
C GLY A 59 12.10 9.87 30.45
N ALA A 60 11.87 10.00 29.11
CA ALA A 60 10.59 10.40 28.53
C ALA A 60 10.33 9.61 27.24
N PRO A 61 9.98 8.31 27.33
CA PRO A 61 9.89 7.40 26.19
C PRO A 61 8.96 7.90 25.08
N ALA A 62 7.76 8.36 25.42
CA ALA A 62 6.79 8.85 24.44
C ALA A 62 7.28 10.07 23.68
N LEU A 63 7.93 11.02 24.36
CA LEU A 63 8.50 12.21 23.71
C LEU A 63 9.70 11.85 22.82
N THR A 64 10.54 10.93 23.27
CA THR A 64 11.68 10.43 22.46
C THR A 64 11.20 9.75 21.20
N LEU A 65 10.21 8.83 21.30
CA LEU A 65 9.62 8.17 20.14
C LEU A 65 8.98 9.18 19.17
N ALA A 66 8.21 10.12 19.71
CA ALA A 66 7.57 11.16 18.89
C ALA A 66 8.63 12.03 18.18
N GLY A 67 9.65 12.48 18.90
CA GLY A 67 10.74 13.29 18.36
C GLY A 67 11.53 12.57 17.27
N LEU A 68 11.91 11.30 17.51
CA LEU A 68 12.60 10.47 16.52
C LEU A 68 11.73 10.26 15.28
N SER A 69 10.46 9.88 15.46
CA SER A 69 9.54 9.66 14.34
C SER A 69 9.37 10.93 13.51
N LEU A 70 9.15 12.09 14.14
CA LEU A 70 9.04 13.37 13.44
C LEU A 70 10.32 13.74 12.69
N ALA A 71 11.49 13.53 13.27
CA ALA A 71 12.77 13.79 12.62
C ALA A 71 12.97 12.90 11.38
N ILE A 72 12.64 11.62 11.48
CA ILE A 72 12.73 10.66 10.38
C ILE A 72 11.71 11.03 9.28
N ILE A 73 10.46 11.33 9.64
CA ILE A 73 9.43 11.80 8.69
C ILE A 73 9.91 13.05 7.95
N ALA A 74 10.46 14.02 8.67
CA ALA A 74 11.00 15.25 8.07
C ALA A 74 12.13 14.94 7.09
N ALA A 75 13.06 14.06 7.46
CA ALA A 75 14.18 13.65 6.61
C ALA A 75 13.70 12.93 5.33
N ILE A 76 12.78 11.96 5.46
CA ILE A 76 12.20 11.25 4.31
C ILE A 76 11.42 12.22 3.41
N THR A 77 10.62 13.11 4.00
CA THR A 77 9.86 14.12 3.25
C THR A 77 10.78 15.08 2.51
N ALA A 78 11.84 15.57 3.14
CA ALA A 78 12.84 16.43 2.51
C ALA A 78 13.54 15.71 1.35
N LEU A 79 13.92 14.45 1.52
CA LEU A 79 14.53 13.65 0.47
C LEU A 79 13.56 13.40 -0.69
N ALA A 80 12.30 13.06 -0.41
CA ALA A 80 11.28 12.80 -1.42
C ALA A 80 10.94 14.05 -2.25
N LEU A 81 11.00 15.24 -1.63
CA LEU A 81 10.75 16.52 -2.29
C LEU A 81 12.01 17.21 -2.83
N ALA A 82 13.16 16.54 -2.75
CA ALA A 82 14.44 17.12 -3.21
C ALA A 82 14.37 17.49 -4.70
N PRO A 83 15.05 18.59 -5.10
CA PRO A 83 15.03 19.10 -6.48
C PRO A 83 15.46 18.10 -7.53
N MET A 84 16.29 17.13 -7.17
CA MET A 84 16.80 16.09 -8.07
C MET A 84 15.70 15.22 -8.68
N TRP A 85 14.52 15.10 -8.06
CA TRP A 85 13.38 14.30 -8.53
C TRP A 85 12.35 15.10 -9.33
N ARG A 86 12.52 16.42 -9.52
CA ARG A 86 11.53 17.28 -10.19
C ARG A 86 11.14 16.83 -11.59
N GLY A 87 12.05 16.17 -12.31
CA GLY A 87 11.77 15.59 -13.62
C GLY A 87 11.02 14.25 -13.59
N TRP A 88 10.88 13.65 -12.43
CA TRP A 88 10.22 12.36 -12.25
C TRP A 88 8.92 12.52 -11.48
N ARG A 89 7.77 12.49 -12.18
CA ARG A 89 6.46 12.74 -11.58
C ARG A 89 6.12 11.80 -10.42
N PHE A 90 6.59 10.55 -10.48
CA PHE A 90 6.46 9.58 -9.41
C PHE A 90 7.61 9.63 -8.38
N GLY A 91 8.56 10.54 -8.54
CA GLY A 91 9.75 10.62 -7.69
C GLY A 91 9.41 10.61 -6.20
N PRO A 92 8.59 11.53 -5.70
CA PRO A 92 8.26 11.60 -4.27
C PRO A 92 7.69 10.31 -3.71
N ILE A 93 6.68 9.73 -4.36
CA ILE A 93 6.08 8.47 -3.89
C ILE A 93 7.02 7.27 -4.06
N ALA A 94 7.82 7.26 -5.13
CA ALA A 94 8.81 6.20 -5.36
C ALA A 94 9.92 6.19 -4.29
N ILE A 95 10.32 7.37 -3.79
CA ILE A 95 11.33 7.47 -2.73
C ILE A 95 10.76 6.94 -1.41
N VAL A 96 9.55 7.36 -1.00
CA VAL A 96 8.92 6.84 0.22
C VAL A 96 8.69 5.33 0.12
N ALA A 97 8.14 4.88 -1.01
CA ALA A 97 7.89 3.47 -1.28
C ALA A 97 9.19 2.65 -1.31
N GLY A 98 10.23 3.17 -1.97
CA GLY A 98 11.54 2.53 -2.02
C GLY A 98 12.19 2.40 -0.65
N ILE A 99 12.18 3.46 0.16
CA ILE A 99 12.69 3.42 1.54
C ILE A 99 11.90 2.39 2.36
N THR A 100 10.58 2.40 2.29
CA THR A 100 9.73 1.46 3.03
C THR A 100 10.02 0.01 2.62
N ALA A 101 10.10 -0.27 1.32
CA ALA A 101 10.40 -1.61 0.81
C ALA A 101 11.79 -2.09 1.25
N VAL A 102 12.81 -1.23 1.17
CA VAL A 102 14.18 -1.57 1.57
C VAL A 102 14.28 -1.79 3.08
N VAL A 103 13.67 -0.92 3.89
CA VAL A 103 13.67 -1.07 5.36
C VAL A 103 13.04 -2.39 5.77
N LEU A 104 11.87 -2.72 5.20
CA LEU A 104 11.20 -3.99 5.50
C LEU A 104 12.00 -5.20 5.00
N ALA A 105 12.60 -5.12 3.81
CA ALA A 105 13.44 -6.19 3.29
C ALA A 105 14.68 -6.44 4.15
N VAL A 106 15.33 -5.37 4.59
CA VAL A 106 16.51 -5.46 5.49
C VAL A 106 16.08 -5.99 6.86
N ASP A 107 14.99 -5.49 7.43
CA ASP A 107 14.50 -5.96 8.73
C ASP A 107 14.23 -7.47 8.73
N ILE A 108 13.52 -7.97 7.71
CA ILE A 108 13.27 -9.40 7.57
C ILE A 108 14.55 -10.20 7.38
N ALA A 109 15.48 -9.73 6.57
CA ALA A 109 16.75 -10.39 6.34
C ALA A 109 17.65 -10.42 7.59
N THR A 110 17.44 -9.51 8.53
CA THR A 110 18.21 -9.38 9.78
C THR A 110 17.46 -9.86 11.03
N GLY A 111 16.34 -10.59 10.86
CA GLY A 111 15.63 -11.24 11.95
C GLY A 111 14.39 -10.49 12.46
N ALA A 112 13.86 -9.54 11.70
CA ALA A 112 12.59 -8.83 11.96
C ALA A 112 12.57 -8.03 13.28
N THR A 113 13.70 -7.52 13.71
CA THR A 113 13.84 -6.86 15.01
C THR A 113 13.21 -5.47 15.08
N MET A 114 13.16 -4.73 13.97
CA MET A 114 12.54 -3.41 13.94
C MET A 114 11.03 -3.46 14.08
N GLN A 115 10.39 -4.58 13.72
CA GLN A 115 8.94 -4.77 13.85
C GLN A 115 8.52 -5.08 15.29
N ILE A 116 9.41 -5.61 16.13
CA ILE A 116 9.07 -6.01 17.50
C ILE A 116 8.79 -4.76 18.34
N SER A 117 7.60 -4.68 18.93
CA SER A 117 7.13 -3.56 19.76
C SER A 117 7.10 -2.19 19.07
N ALA A 118 7.24 -2.14 17.73
CA ALA A 118 6.99 -0.91 16.98
C ALA A 118 5.49 -0.55 16.99
N LEU A 119 5.15 0.73 16.87
CA LEU A 119 3.74 1.17 16.81
C LEU A 119 2.98 0.52 15.65
N MET A 120 3.66 0.31 14.51
CA MET A 120 3.10 -0.33 13.30
C MET A 120 3.65 -1.75 13.12
N GLY A 121 4.12 -2.38 14.19
CA GLY A 121 4.74 -3.68 14.17
C GLY A 121 4.01 -4.73 15.00
N VAL A 122 4.74 -5.77 15.38
CA VAL A 122 4.23 -6.88 16.21
C VAL A 122 4.25 -6.47 17.67
N GLN A 123 3.13 -6.71 18.36
CA GLN A 123 3.06 -6.58 19.80
C GLN A 123 3.20 -7.97 20.45
N PRO A 124 4.32 -8.28 21.09
CA PRO A 124 4.60 -9.61 21.63
C PRO A 124 3.57 -10.11 22.64
N MET A 125 2.96 -9.19 23.40
CA MET A 125 1.96 -9.52 24.43
C MET A 125 0.63 -10.03 23.84
N VAL A 126 0.39 -9.87 22.54
CA VAL A 126 -0.88 -10.25 21.88
C VAL A 126 -0.75 -11.55 21.08
N GLY A 127 0.31 -12.33 21.33
CA GLY A 127 0.50 -13.64 20.66
C GLY A 127 1.06 -13.56 19.24
N GLY A 128 1.79 -12.50 18.91
CA GLY A 128 2.46 -12.37 17.63
C GLY A 128 3.65 -13.33 17.47
N ARG A 129 3.97 -13.67 16.22
CA ARG A 129 5.20 -14.37 15.88
C ARG A 129 6.40 -13.43 16.07
N PHE A 130 7.51 -13.95 16.59
CA PHE A 130 8.75 -13.18 16.76
C PHE A 130 9.67 -13.23 15.53
N TYR A 131 9.16 -13.66 14.38
CA TYR A 131 9.87 -13.77 13.11
C TYR A 131 8.90 -13.56 11.95
N GLY A 132 9.45 -13.19 10.81
CA GLY A 132 8.67 -13.03 9.57
C GLY A 132 7.84 -11.74 9.55
N PHE A 133 7.02 -11.62 8.51
CA PHE A 133 6.09 -10.50 8.36
C PHE A 133 4.82 -10.70 9.18
N ASN A 134 4.39 -9.66 9.84
CA ASN A 134 3.02 -9.55 10.33
C ASN A 134 2.11 -8.96 9.24
N ASN A 135 0.79 -9.02 9.44
CA ASN A 135 -0.19 -8.53 8.47
C ASN A 135 -0.05 -7.02 8.16
N GLN A 136 0.47 -6.23 9.11
CA GLN A 136 0.68 -4.79 8.94
C GLN A 136 1.91 -4.54 8.07
N ALA A 137 3.01 -5.22 8.34
CA ALA A 137 4.23 -5.16 7.54
C ALA A 137 4.01 -5.71 6.12
N PHE A 138 3.21 -6.78 5.97
CA PHE A 138 2.74 -7.25 4.67
C PHE A 138 2.02 -6.14 3.89
N ALA A 139 1.06 -5.45 4.51
CA ALA A 139 0.32 -4.37 3.84
C ALA A 139 1.24 -3.25 3.36
N LEU A 140 2.23 -2.87 4.16
CA LEU A 140 3.25 -1.87 3.82
C LEU A 140 4.17 -2.38 2.70
N LEU A 141 4.64 -3.62 2.77
CA LEU A 141 5.49 -4.23 1.75
C LEU A 141 4.76 -4.31 0.41
N ALA A 142 3.54 -4.85 0.40
CA ALA A 142 2.73 -4.99 -0.80
C ALA A 142 2.49 -3.63 -1.47
N THR A 143 2.05 -2.64 -0.69
CA THR A 143 1.77 -1.30 -1.22
C THR A 143 3.04 -0.60 -1.70
N SER A 144 4.10 -0.61 -0.90
CA SER A 144 5.35 0.07 -1.24
C SER A 144 6.02 -0.54 -2.48
N THR A 145 6.08 -1.87 -2.58
CA THR A 145 6.71 -2.53 -3.74
C THR A 145 5.89 -2.39 -5.02
N LEU A 146 4.55 -2.41 -4.95
CA LEU A 146 3.68 -2.12 -6.08
C LEU A 146 3.80 -0.66 -6.56
N LEU A 147 3.83 0.30 -5.63
CA LEU A 147 4.04 1.71 -5.94
C LEU A 147 5.42 1.94 -6.59
N LEU A 148 6.47 1.33 -6.04
CA LEU A 148 7.82 1.41 -6.59
C LEU A 148 7.88 0.80 -8.00
N ALA A 149 7.35 -0.42 -8.19
CA ALA A 149 7.31 -1.09 -9.47
C ALA A 149 6.53 -0.27 -10.51
N GLY A 150 5.37 0.27 -10.14
CA GLY A 150 4.56 1.14 -10.99
C GLY A 150 5.28 2.44 -11.37
N ALA A 151 5.96 3.07 -10.42
CA ALA A 151 6.74 4.28 -10.66
C ALA A 151 7.91 4.04 -11.63
N LEU A 152 8.65 2.95 -11.45
CA LEU A 152 9.73 2.55 -12.35
C LEU A 152 9.21 2.19 -13.74
N ALA A 153 8.12 1.41 -13.80
CA ALA A 153 7.50 1.01 -15.06
C ALA A 153 6.93 2.21 -15.82
N ASN A 154 6.42 3.24 -15.13
CA ASN A 154 5.82 4.41 -15.77
C ASN A 154 6.80 5.10 -16.76
N GLY A 155 8.02 5.35 -16.33
CA GLY A 155 9.04 5.96 -17.17
C GLY A 155 9.40 5.11 -18.40
N LEU A 156 9.37 3.78 -18.28
CA LEU A 156 9.64 2.85 -19.36
C LEU A 156 8.45 2.77 -20.35
N VAL A 157 7.23 2.71 -19.84
CA VAL A 157 6.01 2.72 -20.67
C VAL A 157 5.87 4.03 -21.44
N ALA A 158 6.14 5.17 -20.82
CA ALA A 158 6.12 6.48 -21.48
C ALA A 158 7.15 6.58 -22.61
N ARG A 159 8.26 5.84 -22.52
CA ARG A 159 9.29 5.73 -23.57
C ARG A 159 9.03 4.59 -24.57
N GLY A 160 7.86 3.95 -24.53
CA GLY A 160 7.50 2.84 -25.42
C GLY A 160 8.17 1.49 -25.07
N ARG A 161 8.98 1.40 -24.01
CA ARG A 161 9.73 0.19 -23.61
C ARG A 161 8.87 -0.75 -22.75
N ARG A 162 7.69 -1.16 -23.27
CA ARG A 162 6.68 -1.93 -22.52
C ARG A 162 7.18 -3.30 -22.05
N LYS A 163 7.99 -4.01 -22.86
CA LYS A 163 8.55 -5.31 -22.44
C LYS A 163 9.48 -5.16 -21.23
N LEU A 164 10.32 -4.13 -21.24
CA LEU A 164 11.21 -3.85 -20.10
C LEU A 164 10.44 -3.38 -18.86
N ALA A 165 9.37 -2.60 -19.05
CA ALA A 165 8.49 -2.21 -17.98
C ALA A 165 7.82 -3.43 -17.30
N ALA A 166 7.31 -4.36 -18.10
CA ALA A 166 6.74 -5.61 -17.61
C ALA A 166 7.79 -6.46 -16.87
N LEU A 167 9.00 -6.56 -17.42
CA LEU A 167 10.10 -7.28 -16.78
C LEU A 167 10.45 -6.70 -15.41
N VAL A 168 10.55 -5.37 -15.28
CA VAL A 168 10.79 -4.69 -13.99
C VAL A 168 9.71 -5.04 -12.99
N VAL A 169 8.44 -4.99 -13.40
CA VAL A 169 7.31 -5.35 -12.52
C VAL A 169 7.39 -6.82 -12.08
N VAL A 170 7.71 -7.73 -13.01
CA VAL A 170 7.85 -9.17 -12.70
C VAL A 170 9.02 -9.41 -11.74
N VAL A 171 10.17 -8.77 -11.94
CA VAL A 171 11.35 -8.93 -11.08
C VAL A 171 11.06 -8.41 -9.67
N VAL A 172 10.49 -7.21 -9.55
CA VAL A 172 10.10 -6.65 -8.24
C VAL A 172 9.05 -7.55 -7.59
N GLY A 173 8.03 -7.98 -8.33
CA GLY A 173 6.98 -8.84 -7.82
C GLY A 173 7.49 -10.20 -7.36
N ALA A 174 8.36 -10.84 -8.13
CA ALA A 174 8.97 -12.12 -7.76
C ALA A 174 9.85 -11.96 -6.49
N ALA A 175 10.69 -10.92 -6.44
CA ALA A 175 11.53 -10.65 -5.26
C ALA A 175 10.66 -10.40 -4.01
N THR A 176 9.59 -9.59 -4.15
CA THR A 176 8.66 -9.31 -3.05
C THR A 176 7.95 -10.57 -2.58
N THR A 177 7.44 -11.37 -3.51
CA THR A 177 6.70 -12.61 -3.19
C THR A 177 7.61 -13.66 -2.54
N LEU A 178 8.86 -13.78 -3.01
CA LEU A 178 9.84 -14.68 -2.41
C LEU A 178 10.26 -14.20 -1.01
N LEU A 179 10.48 -12.91 -0.84
CA LEU A 179 10.82 -12.32 0.46
C LEU A 179 9.71 -12.56 1.49
N ASP A 180 8.46 -12.36 1.08
CA ASP A 180 7.29 -12.46 1.94
C ASP A 180 6.91 -13.91 2.25
N GLY A 181 6.84 -14.75 1.22
CA GLY A 181 6.37 -16.14 1.34
C GLY A 181 7.44 -17.15 1.77
N SER A 182 8.75 -16.79 1.72
CA SER A 182 9.80 -17.74 2.09
C SER A 182 9.71 -18.12 3.57
N PRO A 183 9.69 -19.43 3.91
CA PRO A 183 9.63 -19.90 5.29
C PRO A 183 10.78 -19.44 6.18
N THR A 184 11.93 -19.14 5.58
CA THR A 184 13.15 -18.69 6.30
C THR A 184 13.24 -17.16 6.42
N LEU A 185 12.39 -16.40 5.73
CA LEU A 185 12.37 -14.94 5.72
C LEU A 185 11.03 -14.41 6.24
N GLY A 186 10.13 -14.04 5.34
CA GLY A 186 8.85 -13.43 5.69
C GLY A 186 7.86 -14.37 6.36
N ALA A 187 7.88 -15.66 5.98
CA ALA A 187 7.00 -16.71 6.50
C ALA A 187 5.52 -16.30 6.53
N ASP A 188 5.12 -15.36 5.66
CA ASP A 188 3.72 -14.93 5.52
C ASP A 188 3.06 -15.68 4.37
N PHE A 189 2.08 -16.51 4.70
CA PHE A 189 1.35 -17.31 3.73
C PHE A 189 0.12 -16.60 3.15
N GLY A 190 -0.29 -15.51 3.78
CA GLY A 190 -1.34 -14.64 3.29
C GLY A 190 -0.86 -13.72 2.16
N GLY A 191 0.44 -13.48 2.08
CA GLY A 191 1.04 -12.57 1.13
C GLY A 191 1.05 -13.07 -0.31
N PRO A 192 1.65 -14.23 -0.64
CA PRO A 192 1.72 -14.72 -2.02
C PRO A 192 0.38 -14.79 -2.75
N PRO A 193 -0.74 -15.24 -2.14
CA PRO A 193 -2.07 -15.20 -2.77
C PRO A 193 -2.54 -13.81 -3.18
N ALA A 194 -2.07 -12.77 -2.50
CA ALA A 194 -2.40 -11.39 -2.79
C ALA A 194 -1.41 -10.72 -3.74
N LEU A 195 -0.11 -10.96 -3.55
CA LEU A 195 0.97 -10.35 -4.33
C LEU A 195 1.02 -10.86 -5.77
N VAL A 196 0.94 -12.20 -5.97
CA VAL A 196 1.08 -12.79 -7.30
C VAL A 196 0.04 -12.25 -8.27
N PRO A 197 -1.27 -12.26 -7.98
CA PRO A 197 -2.26 -11.67 -8.87
C PRO A 197 -2.07 -10.18 -9.10
N ALA A 198 -1.73 -9.42 -8.06
CA ALA A 198 -1.55 -7.97 -8.15
C ALA A 198 -0.38 -7.61 -9.08
N PHE A 199 0.79 -8.23 -8.88
CA PHE A 199 1.95 -8.00 -9.74
C PHE A 199 1.75 -8.54 -11.15
N ALA A 200 1.08 -9.68 -11.33
CA ALA A 200 0.76 -10.22 -12.65
C ALA A 200 -0.16 -9.27 -13.44
N LEU A 201 -1.20 -8.73 -12.81
CA LEU A 201 -2.06 -7.71 -13.43
C LEU A 201 -1.27 -6.46 -13.79
N LEU A 202 -0.42 -5.96 -12.89
CA LEU A 202 0.42 -4.79 -13.14
C LEU A 202 1.39 -5.02 -14.30
N ALA A 203 2.00 -6.21 -14.38
CA ALA A 203 2.90 -6.59 -15.46
C ALA A 203 2.18 -6.67 -16.82
N LEU A 204 0.96 -7.23 -16.86
CA LEU A 204 0.14 -7.27 -18.06
C LEU A 204 -0.23 -5.87 -18.53
N TRP A 205 -0.59 -4.96 -17.64
CA TRP A 205 -0.84 -3.56 -17.99
C TRP A 205 0.43 -2.86 -18.50
N ALA A 206 1.57 -3.07 -17.86
CA ALA A 206 2.85 -2.52 -18.31
C ALA A 206 3.22 -3.02 -19.71
N ALA A 207 2.95 -4.29 -20.02
CA ALA A 207 3.11 -4.89 -21.34
C ALA A 207 2.11 -4.34 -22.39
N GLY A 208 1.10 -3.58 -21.97
CA GLY A 208 0.06 -3.04 -22.86
C GLY A 208 -1.04 -4.05 -23.21
N VAL A 209 -1.17 -5.11 -22.42
CA VAL A 209 -2.20 -6.14 -22.63
C VAL A 209 -3.55 -5.61 -22.17
N LYS A 210 -4.53 -5.60 -23.06
CA LYS A 210 -5.93 -5.31 -22.68
C LYS A 210 -6.46 -6.46 -21.83
N LEU A 211 -6.83 -6.15 -20.59
CA LEU A 211 -7.42 -7.12 -19.68
C LEU A 211 -8.87 -7.43 -20.07
N ASN A 212 -9.24 -8.68 -19.96
CA ASN A 212 -10.60 -9.17 -20.02
C ASN A 212 -10.82 -10.23 -18.92
N VAL A 213 -12.05 -10.62 -18.69
CA VAL A 213 -12.42 -11.57 -17.63
C VAL A 213 -11.59 -12.87 -17.70
N LYS A 214 -11.38 -13.41 -18.90
CA LYS A 214 -10.59 -14.65 -19.10
C LYS A 214 -9.15 -14.50 -18.61
N LYS A 215 -8.51 -13.36 -18.90
CA LYS A 215 -7.13 -13.07 -18.45
C LYS A 215 -7.06 -12.85 -16.96
N VAL A 216 -8.04 -12.15 -16.37
CA VAL A 216 -8.12 -11.97 -14.90
C VAL A 216 -8.29 -13.32 -14.21
N LEU A 217 -9.20 -14.17 -14.70
CA LEU A 217 -9.36 -15.54 -14.18
C LEU A 217 -8.08 -16.37 -14.35
N GLY A 218 -7.37 -16.22 -15.48
CA GLY A 218 -6.08 -16.89 -15.70
C GLY A 218 -5.01 -16.42 -14.71
N VAL A 219 -4.96 -15.11 -14.37
CA VAL A 219 -4.06 -14.57 -13.35
C VAL A 219 -4.42 -15.10 -11.96
N LEU A 220 -5.70 -15.16 -11.61
CA LEU A 220 -6.14 -15.73 -10.34
C LEU A 220 -5.81 -17.23 -10.25
N ALA A 221 -6.06 -17.99 -11.31
CA ALA A 221 -5.69 -19.40 -11.38
C ALA A 221 -4.16 -19.59 -11.24
N PHE A 222 -3.37 -18.77 -11.91
CA PHE A 222 -1.91 -18.77 -11.74
C PHE A 222 -1.50 -18.49 -10.30
N GLY A 223 -2.14 -17.52 -9.62
CA GLY A 223 -1.93 -17.26 -8.20
C GLY A 223 -2.21 -18.48 -7.34
N VAL A 224 -3.32 -19.18 -7.59
CA VAL A 224 -3.64 -20.43 -6.89
C VAL A 224 -2.55 -21.49 -7.12
N VAL A 225 -2.10 -21.67 -8.36
CA VAL A 225 -1.02 -22.64 -8.68
C VAL A 225 0.26 -22.29 -7.91
N VAL A 226 0.68 -21.03 -7.90
CA VAL A 226 1.88 -20.59 -7.18
C VAL A 226 1.75 -20.88 -5.69
N VAL A 227 0.63 -20.50 -5.07
CA VAL A 227 0.39 -20.73 -3.63
C VAL A 227 0.35 -22.21 -3.29
N SER A 228 -0.34 -23.01 -4.13
CA SER A 228 -0.38 -24.48 -3.97
C SER A 228 1.02 -25.09 -4.09
N SER A 229 1.88 -24.54 -4.97
CA SER A 229 3.25 -25.00 -5.10
C SER A 229 4.07 -24.70 -3.82
N PHE A 230 3.93 -23.53 -3.23
CA PHE A 230 4.55 -23.21 -1.93
C PHE A 230 4.04 -24.14 -0.83
N ALA A 231 2.73 -24.37 -0.78
CA ALA A 231 2.13 -25.26 0.21
C ALA A 231 2.64 -26.70 0.07
N LEU A 232 2.69 -27.21 -1.16
CA LEU A 232 3.18 -28.55 -1.45
C LEU A 232 4.68 -28.67 -1.09
N PHE A 233 5.47 -27.67 -1.43
CA PHE A 233 6.90 -27.65 -1.11
C PHE A 233 7.14 -27.70 0.40
N ASP A 234 6.36 -26.93 1.18
CA ASP A 234 6.45 -26.96 2.64
C ASP A 234 5.93 -28.28 3.24
N TRP A 235 4.90 -28.86 2.65
CA TRP A 235 4.35 -30.14 3.08
C TRP A 235 5.29 -31.32 2.84
N LEU A 236 6.13 -31.26 1.78
CA LEU A 236 7.15 -32.27 1.49
C LEU A 236 8.33 -32.24 2.46
N ARG A 237 8.44 -31.23 3.31
CA ARG A 237 9.50 -31.14 4.35
C ARG A 237 9.19 -32.13 5.49
N PRO A 238 10.22 -32.51 6.29
CA PRO A 238 10.01 -33.27 7.52
C PRO A 238 8.95 -32.62 8.41
N GLU A 239 8.16 -33.40 9.10
CA GLU A 239 6.98 -32.93 9.85
C GLU A 239 7.30 -31.87 10.90
N ASP A 240 8.45 -32.01 11.57
CA ASP A 240 9.00 -31.08 12.56
C ASP A 240 9.41 -29.72 11.95
N GLN A 241 9.70 -29.68 10.65
CA GLN A 241 10.09 -28.49 9.90
C GLN A 241 8.97 -27.86 9.10
N ARG A 242 7.77 -28.46 9.07
CA ARG A 242 6.61 -27.92 8.37
C ARG A 242 6.12 -26.65 9.05
N THR A 243 5.90 -25.63 8.24
CA THR A 243 5.28 -24.39 8.70
C THR A 243 3.74 -24.53 8.68
N HIS A 244 3.04 -23.43 8.91
CA HIS A 244 1.58 -23.41 8.88
C HIS A 244 1.00 -23.83 7.52
N LEU A 245 1.73 -23.67 6.41
CA LEU A 245 1.23 -23.96 5.08
C LEU A 245 1.22 -25.48 4.82
N GLY A 246 2.29 -26.18 5.17
CA GLY A 246 2.34 -27.63 5.12
C GLY A 246 1.29 -28.26 6.03
N ARG A 247 1.15 -27.77 7.26
CA ARG A 247 0.10 -28.22 8.20
C ARG A 247 -1.33 -27.91 7.72
N LEU A 248 -1.50 -26.86 6.89
CA LEU A 248 -2.80 -26.60 6.26
C LEU A 248 -3.20 -27.75 5.32
N ILE A 249 -2.24 -28.32 4.56
CA ILE A 249 -2.50 -29.47 3.71
C ILE A 249 -2.95 -30.67 4.56
N ASP A 250 -2.25 -30.95 5.66
CA ASP A 250 -2.66 -32.02 6.59
C ASP A 250 -4.09 -31.76 7.09
N THR A 251 -4.39 -30.54 7.52
CA THR A 251 -5.75 -30.15 7.97
C THR A 251 -6.81 -30.33 6.87
N ILE A 252 -6.46 -30.06 5.60
CA ILE A 252 -7.38 -30.25 4.46
C ILE A 252 -7.62 -31.73 4.22
N LEU A 253 -6.57 -32.55 4.27
CA LEU A 253 -6.67 -34.02 4.10
C LEU A 253 -7.50 -34.65 5.21
N ASP A 254 -7.42 -34.12 6.42
CA ASP A 254 -8.23 -34.56 7.58
C ASP A 254 -9.68 -34.02 7.56
N GLY A 255 -10.09 -33.34 6.48
CA GLY A 255 -11.44 -32.81 6.32
C GLY A 255 -11.71 -31.49 7.05
N GLY A 256 -10.70 -30.85 7.65
CA GLY A 256 -10.81 -29.61 8.45
C GLY A 256 -10.92 -28.31 7.65
N LEU A 257 -10.99 -28.34 6.32
CA LEU A 257 -11.00 -27.13 5.46
C LEU A 257 -12.12 -26.15 5.84
N LEU A 258 -13.34 -26.63 6.06
CA LEU A 258 -14.49 -25.79 6.40
C LEU A 258 -14.31 -25.07 7.75
N ASN A 259 -13.67 -25.74 8.71
CA ASN A 259 -13.34 -25.15 10.02
C ASN A 259 -12.31 -24.02 9.87
N VAL A 260 -11.31 -24.18 9.00
CA VAL A 260 -10.32 -23.13 8.72
C VAL A 260 -10.99 -21.93 8.05
N ILE A 261 -11.83 -22.17 7.04
CA ILE A 261 -12.58 -21.09 6.36
C ILE A 261 -13.50 -20.38 7.34
N GLY A 262 -14.29 -21.14 8.13
CA GLY A 262 -15.21 -20.58 9.12
C GLY A 262 -14.51 -19.71 10.17
N ARG A 263 -13.37 -20.18 10.69
CA ARG A 263 -12.56 -19.42 11.65
C ARG A 263 -12.02 -18.12 11.05
N LYS A 264 -11.47 -18.16 9.82
CA LYS A 264 -10.96 -16.96 9.13
C LYS A 264 -12.08 -15.98 8.81
N LEU A 265 -13.22 -16.48 8.35
CA LEU A 265 -14.38 -15.64 8.09
C LEU A 265 -14.90 -14.98 9.37
N GLY A 266 -14.99 -15.74 10.46
CA GLY A 266 -15.37 -15.24 11.78
C GLY A 266 -14.39 -14.18 12.29
N ALA A 267 -13.08 -14.40 12.18
CA ALA A 267 -12.06 -13.42 12.55
C ALA A 267 -12.20 -12.12 11.74
N ASN A 268 -12.38 -12.22 10.42
CA ASN A 268 -12.60 -11.06 9.56
C ASN A 268 -13.88 -10.30 9.95
N LEU A 269 -15.00 -10.99 10.17
CA LEU A 269 -16.26 -10.37 10.58
C LEU A 269 -16.12 -9.66 11.91
N ASN A 270 -15.47 -10.28 12.91
CA ASN A 270 -15.19 -9.64 14.20
C ASN A 270 -14.33 -8.39 14.07
N THR A 271 -13.40 -8.38 13.09
CA THR A 271 -12.58 -7.19 12.82
C THR A 271 -13.44 -6.01 12.35
N PHE A 272 -14.50 -6.24 11.58
CA PHE A 272 -15.42 -5.19 11.14
C PHE A 272 -16.23 -4.56 12.29
N THR A 273 -16.45 -5.27 13.38
CA THR A 273 -17.19 -4.76 14.55
C THR A 273 -16.30 -3.99 15.53
N ASN A 274 -14.98 -4.02 15.36
CA ASN A 274 -14.06 -3.28 16.20
C ASN A 274 -14.23 -1.76 15.99
N PRO A 275 -14.32 -0.94 17.05
CA PRO A 275 -14.48 0.52 16.92
C PRO A 275 -13.43 1.20 16.04
N LEU A 276 -12.18 0.79 16.12
CA LEU A 276 -11.11 1.34 15.26
C LEU A 276 -11.32 1.00 13.78
N SER A 277 -11.80 -0.20 13.49
CA SER A 277 -12.15 -0.61 12.12
C SER A 277 -13.33 0.18 11.59
N LEU A 278 -14.35 0.45 12.42
CA LEU A 278 -15.48 1.31 12.04
C LEU A 278 -15.01 2.74 11.72
N VAL A 279 -14.09 3.29 12.51
CA VAL A 279 -13.47 4.59 12.20
C VAL A 279 -12.71 4.55 10.88
N ALA A 280 -11.91 3.51 10.65
CA ALA A 280 -11.15 3.35 9.41
C ALA A 280 -12.08 3.20 8.18
N ILE A 281 -13.11 2.37 8.27
CA ILE A 281 -14.11 2.19 7.22
C ILE A 281 -14.83 3.52 6.94
N THR A 282 -15.25 4.22 7.99
CA THR A 282 -15.91 5.52 7.85
C THR A 282 -14.99 6.53 7.17
N ALA A 283 -13.71 6.59 7.56
CA ALA A 283 -12.73 7.47 6.93
C ALA A 283 -12.52 7.14 5.45
N ILE A 284 -12.43 5.85 5.09
CA ILE A 284 -12.30 5.38 3.70
C ILE A 284 -13.56 5.76 2.89
N LEU A 285 -14.74 5.49 3.42
CA LEU A 285 -16.01 5.84 2.76
C LEU A 285 -16.12 7.36 2.57
N LEU A 286 -15.80 8.15 3.57
CA LEU A 286 -15.76 9.61 3.46
C LEU A 286 -14.76 10.06 2.40
N LEU A 287 -13.57 9.49 2.37
CA LEU A 287 -12.57 9.78 1.33
C LEU A 287 -13.10 9.48 -0.07
N VAL A 288 -13.70 8.30 -0.27
CA VAL A 288 -14.29 7.90 -1.57
C VAL A 288 -15.43 8.84 -1.97
N ILE A 289 -16.32 9.20 -1.04
CA ILE A 289 -17.42 10.13 -1.32
C ILE A 289 -16.89 11.52 -1.65
N VAL A 290 -15.92 12.01 -0.87
CA VAL A 290 -15.36 13.36 -1.02
C VAL A 290 -14.56 13.48 -2.30
N MET A 291 -13.69 12.52 -2.58
CA MET A 291 -12.79 12.56 -3.75
C MET A 291 -13.45 12.03 -5.01
N GLY A 292 -14.41 11.12 -4.89
CA GLY A 292 -15.04 10.47 -6.04
C GLY A 292 -15.85 11.44 -6.93
N ARG A 293 -16.53 12.43 -6.34
CA ARG A 293 -17.29 13.41 -7.10
C ARG A 293 -16.40 14.44 -7.81
N PRO A 294 -15.42 15.09 -7.15
CA PRO A 294 -14.46 15.96 -7.81
C PRO A 294 -13.70 15.28 -8.93
N VAL A 295 -13.21 14.06 -8.71
CA VAL A 295 -12.47 13.29 -9.72
C VAL A 295 -13.35 12.96 -10.92
N ARG A 296 -14.62 12.54 -10.71
CA ARG A 296 -15.56 12.29 -11.82
C ARG A 296 -15.88 13.55 -12.61
N LEU A 297 -16.07 14.69 -11.94
CA LEU A 297 -16.34 15.96 -12.60
C LEU A 297 -15.13 16.46 -13.38
N ALA A 298 -13.95 16.41 -12.79
CA ALA A 298 -12.70 16.78 -13.45
C ALA A 298 -12.34 15.85 -14.62
N ALA A 299 -12.74 14.56 -14.58
CA ALA A 299 -12.55 13.62 -15.68
C ALA A 299 -13.49 13.86 -16.87
N LYS A 300 -14.68 14.45 -16.62
CA LYS A 300 -15.67 14.77 -17.67
C LYS A 300 -15.47 16.14 -18.29
N ASP A 301 -14.85 17.06 -17.57
CA ASP A 301 -14.74 18.46 -17.99
C ASP A 301 -13.40 18.70 -18.67
N THR A 302 -13.48 19.07 -19.96
CA THR A 302 -12.32 19.41 -20.78
C THR A 302 -11.97 20.91 -20.72
N ASN A 303 -12.79 21.71 -20.04
CA ASN A 303 -12.62 23.16 -19.97
C ASN A 303 -11.74 23.59 -18.80
N ALA A 304 -10.78 24.46 -19.07
CA ALA A 304 -9.84 25.01 -18.09
C ALA A 304 -10.46 25.80 -16.92
N LEU A 305 -11.77 26.01 -16.94
CA LEU A 305 -12.54 26.78 -15.93
C LEU A 305 -13.31 25.88 -14.95
N ALA A 306 -13.13 24.57 -14.98
CA ALA A 306 -13.82 23.66 -14.08
C ALA A 306 -13.46 23.93 -12.61
N PRO A 307 -14.41 23.76 -11.66
CA PRO A 307 -14.28 24.16 -10.27
C PRO A 307 -13.11 23.51 -9.50
N TYR A 308 -12.51 22.47 -10.04
CA TYR A 308 -11.45 21.68 -9.39
C TYR A 308 -10.09 21.73 -10.11
N HIS A 309 -9.94 22.60 -11.13
CA HIS A 309 -8.68 22.76 -11.87
C HIS A 309 -7.50 23.21 -10.99
N TRP A 310 -7.78 23.83 -9.87
CA TRP A 310 -6.75 24.21 -8.89
C TRP A 310 -6.04 22.98 -8.29
N LEU A 311 -6.74 21.83 -8.13
CA LEU A 311 -6.13 20.57 -7.62
C LEU A 311 -5.08 19.99 -8.57
N THR A 312 -5.19 20.28 -9.84
CA THR A 312 -4.31 19.77 -10.89
C THR A 312 -3.40 20.87 -11.46
N ASN A 313 -3.33 22.02 -10.79
CA ASN A 313 -2.58 23.19 -11.27
C ASN A 313 -3.00 23.64 -12.68
N GLY A 314 -4.29 23.49 -13.01
CA GLY A 314 -4.83 23.82 -14.34
C GLY A 314 -4.62 22.74 -15.42
N VAL A 315 -3.93 21.62 -15.08
CA VAL A 315 -3.71 20.52 -16.03
C VAL A 315 -4.95 19.62 -16.06
N PRO A 316 -5.53 19.31 -17.24
CA PRO A 316 -6.64 18.37 -17.33
C PRO A 316 -6.27 16.98 -16.81
N LEU A 317 -7.15 16.33 -16.05
CA LEU A 317 -6.93 14.97 -15.54
C LEU A 317 -6.62 13.95 -16.66
N LYS A 318 -7.22 14.14 -17.84
CA LYS A 318 -6.92 13.32 -19.02
C LYS A 318 -5.48 13.43 -19.45
N GLN A 319 -4.87 14.61 -19.36
CA GLN A 319 -3.45 14.81 -19.67
C GLN A 319 -2.58 14.18 -18.60
N ILE A 320 -2.94 14.29 -17.32
CA ILE A 320 -2.22 13.60 -16.23
C ILE A 320 -2.24 12.09 -16.46
N ALA A 321 -3.40 11.52 -16.81
CA ALA A 321 -3.52 10.08 -17.10
C ALA A 321 -2.69 9.67 -18.33
N THR A 322 -2.55 10.54 -19.33
CA THR A 322 -1.71 10.29 -20.53
C THR A 322 -0.22 10.34 -20.17
N ASP A 323 0.17 11.30 -19.34
CA ASP A 323 1.57 11.50 -18.92
C ASP A 323 2.02 10.49 -17.85
N THR A 324 1.06 9.85 -17.17
CA THR A 324 1.32 8.85 -16.13
C THR A 324 0.55 7.55 -16.40
N PRO A 325 0.87 6.83 -17.49
CA PRO A 325 0.10 5.67 -17.97
C PRO A 325 0.02 4.53 -16.95
N MET A 326 0.94 4.47 -15.99
CA MET A 326 0.94 3.43 -14.95
C MET A 326 0.25 3.86 -13.65
N PHE A 327 -0.27 5.09 -13.54
CA PHE A 327 -0.91 5.56 -12.31
C PHE A 327 -2.14 4.71 -11.93
N LEU A 328 -3.15 4.65 -12.80
CA LEU A 328 -4.35 3.85 -12.55
C LEU A 328 -4.06 2.35 -12.46
N PRO A 329 -3.25 1.73 -13.36
CA PRO A 329 -2.83 0.36 -13.21
C PRO A 329 -2.21 0.04 -11.86
N THR A 330 -1.30 0.89 -11.37
CA THR A 330 -0.66 0.70 -10.07
C THR A 330 -1.67 0.80 -8.93
N THR A 331 -2.54 1.80 -8.97
CA THR A 331 -3.61 1.97 -7.96
C THR A 331 -4.54 0.75 -7.92
N TYR A 332 -4.96 0.23 -9.07
CA TYR A 332 -5.77 -0.99 -9.12
C TYR A 332 -5.01 -2.22 -8.62
N ALA A 333 -3.73 -2.36 -8.95
CA ALA A 333 -2.92 -3.46 -8.45
C ALA A 333 -2.79 -3.42 -6.91
N VAL A 334 -2.61 -2.23 -6.32
CA VAL A 334 -2.61 -2.05 -4.87
C VAL A 334 -3.96 -2.43 -4.27
N TYR A 335 -5.08 -1.98 -4.85
CA TYR A 335 -6.41 -2.39 -4.38
C TYR A 335 -6.63 -3.90 -4.44
N VAL A 336 -6.17 -4.56 -5.50
CA VAL A 336 -6.25 -6.03 -5.61
C VAL A 336 -5.42 -6.70 -4.52
N ALA A 337 -4.18 -6.26 -4.29
CA ALA A 337 -3.32 -6.81 -3.25
C ALA A 337 -3.93 -6.63 -1.85
N LEU A 338 -4.43 -5.42 -1.55
CA LEU A 338 -5.03 -5.13 -0.25
C LEU A 338 -6.37 -5.86 -0.05
N LEU A 339 -7.20 -5.97 -1.08
CA LEU A 339 -8.45 -6.73 -1.02
C LEU A 339 -8.18 -8.20 -0.75
N LEU A 340 -7.31 -8.83 -1.55
CA LEU A 340 -6.96 -10.23 -1.38
C LEU A 340 -6.24 -10.46 -0.04
N GLY A 341 -5.32 -9.57 0.34
CA GLY A 341 -4.66 -9.60 1.63
C GLY A 341 -5.65 -9.49 2.80
N THR A 342 -6.66 -8.63 2.71
CA THR A 342 -7.73 -8.51 3.72
C THR A 342 -8.55 -9.80 3.84
N LEU A 343 -8.83 -10.47 2.72
CA LEU A 343 -9.62 -11.71 2.70
C LEU A 343 -8.84 -12.92 3.23
N VAL A 344 -7.53 -12.96 3.00
CA VAL A 344 -6.69 -14.12 3.35
C VAL A 344 -6.10 -13.98 4.75
N ASN A 345 -5.78 -12.77 5.21
CA ASN A 345 -5.19 -12.51 6.52
C ASN A 345 -6.23 -12.36 7.63
N ASP A 346 -5.84 -12.67 8.85
CA ASP A 346 -6.71 -12.65 10.03
C ASP A 346 -6.95 -11.22 10.58
N SER A 347 -6.25 -10.21 10.06
CA SER A 347 -6.37 -8.80 10.50
C SER A 347 -7.44 -8.00 9.74
N GLY A 348 -8.10 -8.61 8.76
CA GLY A 348 -9.23 -8.02 8.06
C GLY A 348 -8.95 -6.60 7.51
N VAL A 349 -9.85 -5.67 7.79
CA VAL A 349 -9.81 -4.29 7.27
C VAL A 349 -8.56 -3.50 7.67
N VAL A 350 -7.84 -3.92 8.70
CA VAL A 350 -6.60 -3.26 9.14
C VAL A 350 -5.53 -3.33 8.05
N VAL A 351 -5.46 -4.43 7.31
CA VAL A 351 -4.55 -4.59 6.16
C VAL A 351 -4.83 -3.51 5.11
N ALA A 352 -6.10 -3.34 4.75
CA ALA A 352 -6.49 -2.31 3.79
C ALA A 352 -6.21 -0.90 4.31
N ALA A 353 -6.53 -0.60 5.56
CA ALA A 353 -6.33 0.73 6.14
C ALA A 353 -4.85 1.14 6.16
N ILE A 354 -3.96 0.22 6.54
CA ILE A 354 -2.51 0.48 6.59
C ILE A 354 -1.94 0.64 5.18
N GLY A 355 -2.27 -0.25 4.25
CA GLY A 355 -1.80 -0.12 2.87
C GLY A 355 -2.29 1.17 2.21
N LEU A 356 -3.55 1.54 2.42
CA LEU A 356 -4.12 2.78 1.87
C LEU A 356 -3.50 4.05 2.46
N SER A 357 -2.94 4.01 3.67
CA SER A 357 -2.23 5.16 4.24
C SER A 357 -1.04 5.63 3.37
N MET A 358 -0.46 4.74 2.58
CA MET A 358 0.62 5.06 1.63
C MET A 358 0.11 5.58 0.27
N LEU A 359 -1.20 5.51 -0.01
CA LEU A 359 -1.80 6.05 -1.24
C LEU A 359 -2.30 7.50 -1.11
N VAL A 360 -2.17 8.10 0.07
CA VAL A 360 -2.66 9.47 0.35
C VAL A 360 -1.87 10.57 -0.36
N PRO A 361 -0.59 10.42 -0.68
CA PRO A 361 0.19 11.49 -1.34
C PRO A 361 -0.25 11.84 -2.76
#